data_fb7618c229634c9de9d49fe2e08f3ed8
#
_entry.id   fb7618c229634c9de9d49fe2e08f3ed8
#
_cell.length_a   1.000
_cell.length_b   1.000
_cell.length_c   1.000
_cell.angle_alpha   90.00
_cell.angle_beta   90.00
_cell.angle_gamma   90.00
#
_symmetry.space_group_name_H-M   'P 1'
#
loop_
_entity.id
_entity.type
_entity.pdbx_description
1 polymer ?
#
loop_
_entity_poly.entity_id
_entity_poly.type
_entity_poly.pdbx_seq_one_letter_code
_entity_poly.pdbx_strand_id
1 'polypeptide(L)'
;MIDSYIYIIDDLIFFCTGLLLLYLFVMAVASHCKHITYPKAQKAYRCAILVPEGSLLPYIYKEESYEFITYSDLHQTIYSLDPEHYDLVLFLSHTASALSPQFLDKIYNAYDAGIQAVQLHTVIENHKGFRNHFCAIREEIKNSLCRAGNTQFGLSSYLLGTNMVIDLKWL
;
A
#
# COMPACT_ATOMS: atom_id res chain seq x y z
N MET A 1 -33.99 36.18 -13.14
CA MET A 1 -32.64 36.31 -12.49
C MET A 1 -32.27 35.05 -11.70
N ILE A 2 -33.14 34.52 -10.81
CA ILE A 2 -32.89 33.28 -10.07
C ILE A 2 -32.66 32.07 -11.01
N ASP A 3 -33.50 31.94 -12.06
CA ASP A 3 -33.39 30.84 -13.01
C ASP A 3 -32.03 30.82 -13.74
N SER A 4 -31.49 32.00 -14.11
CA SER A 4 -30.16 32.08 -14.73
C SER A 4 -29.04 31.57 -13.83
N TYR A 5 -29.13 31.81 -12.51
CA TYR A 5 -28.10 31.28 -11.57
C TYR A 5 -28.21 29.75 -11.41
N ILE A 6 -29.44 29.20 -11.47
CA ILE A 6 -29.67 27.75 -11.39
C ILE A 6 -29.02 27.05 -12.59
N TYR A 7 -29.19 27.56 -13.81
CA TYR A 7 -28.56 26.98 -15.01
C TYR A 7 -27.02 27.04 -14.93
N ILE A 8 -26.45 28.15 -14.46
CA ILE A 8 -25.01 28.28 -14.33
C ILE A 8 -24.45 27.26 -13.31
N ILE A 9 -25.16 27.06 -12.19
CA ILE A 9 -24.77 26.07 -11.19
C ILE A 9 -24.87 24.66 -11.74
N ASP A 10 -25.92 24.34 -12.48
CA ASP A 10 -26.13 23.03 -13.10
C ASP A 10 -25.04 22.71 -14.12
N ASP A 11 -24.74 23.65 -15.01
CA ASP A 11 -23.64 23.53 -15.98
C ASP A 11 -22.28 23.34 -15.29
N LEU A 12 -22.02 24.07 -14.19
CA LEU A 12 -20.79 23.93 -13.43
C LEU A 12 -20.67 22.54 -12.78
N ILE A 13 -21.76 22.04 -12.18
CA ILE A 13 -21.80 20.71 -11.59
C ILE A 13 -21.58 19.65 -12.65
N PHE A 14 -22.24 19.77 -13.80
CA PHE A 14 -22.08 18.86 -14.93
C PHE A 14 -20.63 18.84 -15.41
N PHE A 15 -20.02 20.00 -15.62
CA PHE A 15 -18.63 20.11 -16.05
C PHE A 15 -17.65 19.51 -15.04
N CYS A 16 -17.79 19.83 -13.74
CA CYS A 16 -16.96 19.28 -12.68
C CYS A 16 -17.10 17.75 -12.58
N THR A 17 -18.33 17.25 -12.70
CA THR A 17 -18.60 15.81 -12.69
C THR A 17 -17.96 15.12 -13.90
N GLY A 18 -18.06 15.73 -15.09
CA GLY A 18 -17.40 15.24 -16.30
C GLY A 18 -15.89 15.16 -16.18
N LEU A 19 -15.25 16.19 -15.62
CA LEU A 19 -13.81 16.18 -15.34
C LEU A 19 -13.41 15.10 -14.34
N LEU A 20 -14.20 14.91 -13.28
CA LEU A 20 -13.96 13.85 -12.30
C LEU A 20 -14.05 12.47 -12.93
N LEU A 21 -15.07 12.21 -13.74
CA LEU A 21 -15.23 10.94 -14.45
C LEU A 21 -14.08 10.68 -15.43
N LEU A 22 -13.65 11.71 -16.16
CA LEU A 22 -12.50 11.62 -17.06
C LEU A 22 -11.23 11.28 -16.28
N TYR A 23 -10.98 11.96 -15.17
CA TYR A 23 -9.85 11.66 -14.29
C TYR A 23 -9.86 10.20 -13.79
N LEU A 24 -11.01 9.74 -13.27
CA LEU A 24 -11.16 8.36 -12.80
C LEU A 24 -10.96 7.34 -13.93
N PHE A 25 -11.45 7.63 -15.12
CA PHE A 25 -11.26 6.80 -16.31
C PHE A 25 -9.78 6.69 -16.68
N VAL A 26 -9.07 7.82 -16.75
CA VAL A 26 -7.63 7.85 -17.04
C VAL A 26 -6.84 7.05 -16.01
N MET A 27 -7.15 7.21 -14.72
CA MET A 27 -6.48 6.44 -13.64
C MET A 27 -6.79 4.95 -13.73
N ALA A 28 -8.03 4.58 -14.07
CA ALA A 28 -8.41 3.18 -14.27
C ALA A 28 -7.64 2.55 -15.44
N VAL A 29 -7.52 3.23 -16.56
CA VAL A 29 -6.73 2.77 -17.71
C VAL A 29 -5.25 2.65 -17.33
N ALA A 30 -4.68 3.67 -16.66
CA ALA A 30 -3.29 3.65 -16.22
C ALA A 30 -2.98 2.49 -15.27
N SER A 31 -3.91 2.13 -14.38
CA SER A 31 -3.71 1.01 -13.44
C SER A 31 -3.60 -0.37 -14.13
N HIS A 32 -4.07 -0.49 -15.37
CA HIS A 32 -3.94 -1.70 -16.20
C HIS A 32 -2.66 -1.71 -17.06
N CYS A 33 -1.90 -0.61 -17.06
CA CYS A 33 -0.61 -0.59 -17.74
C CYS A 33 0.39 -1.51 -17.03
N LYS A 34 1.47 -1.83 -17.71
CA LYS A 34 2.51 -2.72 -17.21
C LYS A 34 3.05 -2.21 -15.85
N HIS A 35 2.95 -3.05 -14.83
CA HIS A 35 3.52 -2.73 -13.51
C HIS A 35 5.03 -2.54 -13.59
N ILE A 36 5.54 -1.57 -12.82
CA ILE A 36 6.97 -1.34 -12.67
C ILE A 36 7.57 -2.58 -12.01
N THR A 37 8.57 -3.18 -12.68
CA THR A 37 9.35 -4.28 -12.14
C THR A 37 10.76 -3.78 -11.89
N TYR A 38 11.26 -4.01 -10.69
CA TYR A 38 12.62 -3.64 -10.32
C TYR A 38 13.59 -4.79 -10.62
N PRO A 39 14.86 -4.50 -10.95
CA PRO A 39 15.89 -5.53 -11.11
C PRO A 39 16.06 -6.29 -9.79
N LYS A 40 16.60 -7.52 -9.88
CA LYS A 40 16.85 -8.32 -8.68
C LYS A 40 17.87 -7.62 -7.78
N ALA A 41 17.55 -7.52 -6.49
CA ALA A 41 18.42 -6.94 -5.49
C ALA A 41 19.78 -7.64 -5.47
N GLN A 42 20.85 -6.85 -5.38
CA GLN A 42 22.23 -7.34 -5.35
C GLN A 42 22.72 -7.61 -3.93
N LYS A 43 22.05 -7.02 -2.93
CA LYS A 43 22.39 -7.13 -1.50
C LYS A 43 21.33 -7.92 -0.76
N ALA A 44 21.75 -8.60 0.30
CA ALA A 44 20.85 -9.15 1.29
C ALA A 44 20.45 -8.03 2.27
N TYR A 45 19.16 -7.83 2.46
CA TYR A 45 18.58 -6.86 3.40
C TYR A 45 17.91 -7.58 4.55
N ARG A 46 17.86 -6.95 5.73
CA ARG A 46 17.19 -7.46 6.91
C ARG A 46 15.92 -6.65 7.18
N CYS A 47 14.79 -7.34 7.34
CA CYS A 47 13.50 -6.72 7.57
C CYS A 47 12.95 -7.08 8.95
N ALA A 48 12.65 -6.07 9.77
CA ALA A 48 11.85 -6.23 10.97
C ALA A 48 10.36 -6.19 10.62
N ILE A 49 9.63 -7.25 10.90
CA ILE A 49 8.18 -7.34 10.65
C ILE A 49 7.44 -7.07 11.96
N LEU A 50 6.86 -5.88 12.08
CA LEU A 50 6.13 -5.46 13.26
C LEU A 50 4.68 -5.94 13.18
N VAL A 51 4.27 -6.74 14.17
CA VAL A 51 2.93 -7.32 14.28
C VAL A 51 2.30 -6.86 15.59
N PRO A 52 1.07 -6.33 15.58
CA PRO A 52 0.39 -5.94 16.81
C PRO A 52 0.20 -7.13 17.76
N GLU A 53 0.33 -6.91 19.06
CA GLU A 53 0.11 -7.95 20.08
C GLU A 53 -1.30 -8.54 19.97
N GLY A 54 -1.40 -9.86 20.13
CA GLY A 54 -2.67 -10.59 19.97
C GLY A 54 -3.07 -10.89 18.53
N SER A 55 -2.29 -10.48 17.53
CA SER A 55 -2.50 -10.87 16.14
C SER A 55 -1.95 -12.27 15.87
N LEU A 56 -2.58 -12.99 14.94
CA LEU A 56 -1.99 -14.21 14.41
C LEU A 56 -0.80 -13.84 13.54
N LEU A 57 0.32 -14.52 13.74
CA LEU A 57 1.48 -14.35 12.87
C LEU A 57 1.13 -14.86 11.47
N PRO A 58 1.30 -14.03 10.43
CA PRO A 58 1.04 -14.46 9.08
C PRO A 58 2.01 -15.57 8.66
N TYR A 59 1.52 -16.50 7.87
CA TYR A 59 2.38 -17.54 7.33
C TYR A 59 3.26 -16.93 6.23
N ILE A 60 4.58 -16.96 6.46
CA ILE A 60 5.60 -16.61 5.47
C ILE A 60 6.44 -17.86 5.22
N TYR A 61 6.75 -18.14 3.96
CA TYR A 61 7.76 -19.15 3.63
C TYR A 61 9.10 -18.71 4.21
N LYS A 62 9.73 -19.61 4.95
CA LYS A 62 10.91 -19.36 5.78
C LYS A 62 12.09 -18.87 4.96
N GLU A 63 12.43 -17.59 5.11
CA GLU A 63 13.69 -17.01 4.66
C GLU A 63 14.44 -16.46 5.87
N GLU A 64 15.76 -16.51 5.84
CA GLU A 64 16.64 -16.09 6.97
C GLU A 64 16.76 -14.55 7.10
N SER A 65 16.08 -13.79 6.26
CA SER A 65 16.25 -12.33 6.10
C SER A 65 15.24 -11.47 6.85
N TYR A 66 14.37 -12.05 7.67
CA TYR A 66 13.38 -11.28 8.43
C TYR A 66 13.19 -11.79 9.86
N GLU A 67 12.70 -10.91 10.72
CA GLU A 67 12.34 -11.21 12.11
C GLU A 67 10.97 -10.64 12.46
N PHE A 68 10.14 -11.45 13.14
CA PHE A 68 8.86 -10.97 13.67
C PHE A 68 9.03 -10.35 15.03
N ILE A 69 8.58 -9.11 15.19
CA ILE A 69 8.60 -8.37 16.44
C ILE A 69 7.16 -8.00 16.79
N THR A 70 6.65 -8.52 17.92
CA THR A 70 5.34 -8.15 18.43
C THR A 70 5.42 -6.85 19.21
N TYR A 71 4.45 -5.97 19.03
CA TYR A 71 4.41 -4.69 19.72
C TYR A 71 3.06 -4.43 20.39
N SER A 72 3.09 -3.84 21.58
CA SER A 72 1.94 -3.24 22.26
C SER A 72 1.92 -1.72 22.03
N ASP A 73 3.09 -1.08 22.06
CA ASP A 73 3.29 0.33 21.68
C ASP A 73 4.22 0.42 20.46
N LEU A 74 3.63 0.85 19.34
CA LEU A 74 4.35 0.96 18.06
C LEU A 74 5.51 1.94 18.15
N HIS A 75 5.29 3.10 18.77
CA HIS A 75 6.27 4.17 18.83
C HIS A 75 7.51 3.74 19.63
N GLN A 76 7.29 3.17 20.81
CA GLN A 76 8.37 2.67 21.64
C GLN A 76 9.17 1.55 20.95
N THR A 77 8.45 0.66 20.25
CA THR A 77 9.08 -0.46 19.52
C THR A 77 9.96 0.04 18.38
N ILE A 78 9.50 1.02 17.60
CA ILE A 78 10.30 1.59 16.50
C ILE A 78 11.61 2.19 17.03
N TYR A 79 11.57 2.95 18.10
CA TYR A 79 12.78 3.53 18.71
C TYR A 79 13.72 2.51 19.34
N SER A 80 13.25 1.32 19.65
CA SER A 80 14.09 0.23 20.17
C SER A 80 14.78 -0.59 19.06
N LEU A 81 14.39 -0.41 17.79
CA LEU A 81 15.03 -1.11 16.67
C LEU A 81 16.41 -0.55 16.41
N ASP A 82 17.36 -1.46 16.22
CA ASP A 82 18.74 -1.10 15.88
C ASP A 82 18.88 -0.88 14.37
N PRO A 83 19.19 0.36 13.93
CA PRO A 83 19.37 0.67 12.49
C PRO A 83 20.62 0.00 11.87
N GLU A 84 21.54 -0.55 12.67
CA GLU A 84 22.67 -1.32 12.16
C GLU A 84 22.29 -2.79 11.92
N HIS A 85 21.23 -3.25 12.59
CA HIS A 85 20.76 -4.63 12.46
C HIS A 85 19.67 -4.79 11.40
N TYR A 86 18.77 -3.81 11.25
CA TYR A 86 17.66 -3.85 10.29
C TYR A 86 17.77 -2.72 9.28
N ASP A 87 17.53 -3.04 8.01
CA ASP A 87 17.45 -2.05 6.92
C ASP A 87 16.02 -1.54 6.76
N LEU A 88 15.04 -2.43 6.88
CA LEU A 88 13.63 -2.18 6.57
C LEU A 88 12.73 -2.54 7.74
N VAL A 89 11.64 -1.80 7.89
CA VAL A 89 10.56 -2.10 8.83
C VAL A 89 9.25 -2.28 8.07
N LEU A 90 8.61 -3.41 8.27
CA LEU A 90 7.29 -3.73 7.75
C LEU A 90 6.24 -3.62 8.87
N PHE A 91 5.26 -2.77 8.67
CA PHE A 91 4.10 -2.63 9.55
C PHE A 91 2.94 -3.50 9.04
N LEU A 92 2.56 -4.53 9.78
CA LEU A 92 1.40 -5.35 9.45
C LEU A 92 0.16 -4.93 10.24
N SER A 93 -1.01 -5.08 9.61
CA SER A 93 -2.28 -4.93 10.30
C SER A 93 -2.66 -6.20 11.07
N HIS A 94 -3.54 -6.07 12.07
CA HIS A 94 -4.10 -7.22 12.82
C HIS A 94 -4.78 -8.27 11.93
N THR A 95 -5.19 -7.90 10.72
CA THR A 95 -5.95 -8.76 9.80
C THR A 95 -5.08 -9.42 8.73
N ALA A 96 -3.77 -9.19 8.75
CA ALA A 96 -2.86 -9.83 7.79
C ALA A 96 -2.76 -11.33 8.12
N SER A 97 -3.29 -12.19 7.24
CA SER A 97 -3.32 -13.64 7.44
C SER A 97 -2.28 -14.40 6.63
N ALA A 98 -1.90 -13.88 5.47
CA ALA A 98 -0.94 -14.50 4.60
C ALA A 98 -0.15 -13.45 3.79
N LEU A 99 1.09 -13.77 3.48
CA LEU A 99 1.96 -12.99 2.61
C LEU A 99 2.39 -13.87 1.42
N SER A 100 2.50 -13.27 0.24
CA SER A 100 2.87 -14.06 -0.95
C SER A 100 4.31 -14.57 -0.84
N PRO A 101 4.66 -15.73 -1.41
CA PRO A 101 6.01 -16.28 -1.32
C PRO A 101 7.12 -15.36 -1.84
N GLN A 102 6.79 -14.52 -2.83
CA GLN A 102 7.75 -13.59 -3.47
C GLN A 102 7.67 -12.16 -2.92
N PHE A 103 7.01 -12.01 -1.80
CA PHE A 103 6.70 -10.71 -1.21
C PHE A 103 7.96 -9.95 -0.80
N LEU A 104 8.85 -10.57 -0.04
CA LEU A 104 10.10 -9.97 0.41
C LEU A 104 11.05 -9.65 -0.75
N ASP A 105 11.16 -10.55 -1.74
CA ASP A 105 11.97 -10.31 -2.93
C ASP A 105 11.56 -9.04 -3.68
N LYS A 106 10.26 -8.81 -3.83
CA LYS A 106 9.74 -7.60 -4.48
C LYS A 106 10.07 -6.33 -3.69
N ILE A 107 10.01 -6.40 -2.36
CA ILE A 107 10.38 -5.29 -1.48
C ILE A 107 11.86 -5.00 -1.58
N TYR A 108 12.72 -6.01 -1.47
CA TYR A 108 14.16 -5.83 -1.55
C TYR A 108 14.61 -5.30 -2.91
N ASN A 109 13.99 -5.77 -3.99
CA ASN A 109 14.24 -5.26 -5.33
C ASN A 109 13.86 -3.77 -5.47
N ALA A 110 12.73 -3.36 -4.89
CA ALA A 110 12.32 -1.96 -4.89
C ALA A 110 13.25 -1.09 -4.02
N TYR A 111 13.67 -1.59 -2.87
CA TYR A 111 14.59 -0.91 -1.97
C TYR A 111 15.98 -0.72 -2.59
N ASP A 112 16.53 -1.77 -3.21
CA ASP A 112 17.81 -1.71 -3.92
C ASP A 112 17.79 -0.70 -5.09
N ALA A 113 16.60 -0.50 -5.70
CA ALA A 113 16.37 0.52 -6.71
C ALA A 113 16.17 1.95 -6.14
N GLY A 114 16.31 2.14 -4.82
CA GLY A 114 16.24 3.45 -4.15
C GLY A 114 14.84 3.86 -3.66
N ILE A 115 13.87 2.94 -3.60
CA ILE A 115 12.54 3.22 -3.06
C ILE A 115 12.57 3.08 -1.53
N GLN A 116 12.36 4.18 -0.82
CA GLN A 116 12.44 4.26 0.64
C GLN A 116 11.16 3.81 1.37
N ALA A 117 10.02 3.85 0.70
CA ALA A 117 8.75 3.44 1.27
C ALA A 117 7.85 2.75 0.25
N VAL A 118 7.25 1.63 0.63
CA VAL A 118 6.38 0.80 -0.22
C VAL A 118 5.08 0.51 0.51
N GLN A 119 3.94 0.85 -0.10
CA GLN A 119 2.63 0.43 0.38
C GLN A 119 2.28 -0.92 -0.26
N LEU A 120 1.91 -1.89 0.57
CA LEU A 120 1.55 -3.21 0.11
C LEU A 120 0.14 -3.24 -0.50
N HIS A 121 -0.02 -4.07 -1.53
CA HIS A 121 -1.34 -4.38 -2.09
C HIS A 121 -2.07 -5.35 -1.15
N THR A 122 -3.12 -4.87 -0.51
CA THR A 122 -3.94 -5.67 0.40
C THR A 122 -5.13 -6.25 -0.36
N VAL A 123 -5.30 -7.56 -0.29
CA VAL A 123 -6.44 -8.29 -0.87
C VAL A 123 -7.29 -8.85 0.25
N ILE A 124 -8.61 -8.69 0.18
CA ILE A 124 -9.56 -9.27 1.10
C ILE A 124 -10.00 -10.62 0.54
N GLU A 125 -9.57 -11.72 1.14
CA GLU A 125 -9.89 -13.08 0.68
C GLU A 125 -11.32 -13.53 1.00
N ASN A 126 -11.88 -13.06 2.12
CA ASN A 126 -13.20 -13.44 2.54
C ASN A 126 -14.29 -12.61 1.85
N HIS A 127 -14.83 -13.12 0.75
CA HIS A 127 -15.91 -12.48 0.00
C HIS A 127 -17.33 -12.89 0.47
N LYS A 128 -17.47 -13.60 1.59
CA LYS A 128 -18.80 -14.02 2.09
C LYS A 128 -19.56 -12.84 2.68
N GLY A 129 -20.79 -12.63 2.16
CA GLY A 129 -21.66 -11.56 2.61
C GLY A 129 -21.44 -10.21 1.92
N PHE A 130 -22.52 -9.43 1.79
CA PHE A 130 -22.54 -8.14 1.09
C PHE A 130 -21.50 -7.14 1.62
N ARG A 131 -21.35 -7.07 2.95
CA ARG A 131 -20.40 -6.15 3.59
C ARG A 131 -18.95 -6.44 3.20
N ASN A 132 -18.54 -7.72 3.24
CA ASN A 132 -17.17 -8.10 2.90
C ASN A 132 -16.89 -7.89 1.41
N HIS A 133 -17.88 -8.20 0.57
CA HIS A 133 -17.77 -7.95 -0.86
C HIS A 133 -17.59 -6.45 -1.17
N PHE A 134 -18.40 -5.59 -0.54
CA PHE A 134 -18.27 -4.15 -0.67
C PHE A 134 -16.90 -3.62 -0.18
N CYS A 135 -16.40 -4.14 0.95
CA CYS A 135 -15.07 -3.79 1.45
C CYS A 135 -13.97 -4.21 0.48
N ALA A 136 -14.07 -5.39 -0.13
CA ALA A 136 -13.11 -5.87 -1.12
C ALA A 136 -13.08 -4.98 -2.37
N ILE A 137 -14.25 -4.63 -2.91
CA ILE A 137 -14.35 -3.70 -4.05
C ILE A 137 -13.74 -2.33 -3.70
N ARG A 138 -14.06 -1.79 -2.53
CA ARG A 138 -13.52 -0.50 -2.09
C ARG A 138 -12.00 -0.52 -1.98
N GLU A 139 -11.43 -1.61 -1.44
CA GLU A 139 -9.98 -1.72 -1.31
C GLU A 139 -9.31 -1.87 -2.69
N GLU A 140 -9.92 -2.63 -3.59
CA GLU A 140 -9.41 -2.76 -4.96
C GLU A 140 -9.46 -1.44 -5.74
N ILE A 141 -10.52 -0.64 -5.58
CA ILE A 141 -10.60 0.70 -6.15
C ILE A 141 -9.47 1.58 -5.63
N LYS A 142 -9.16 1.56 -4.33
CA LYS A 142 -8.05 2.32 -3.77
C LYS A 142 -6.71 1.84 -4.31
N ASN A 143 -6.50 0.52 -4.40
CA ASN A 143 -5.27 -0.05 -4.93
C ASN A 143 -5.06 0.36 -6.40
N SER A 144 -6.11 0.25 -7.22
CA SER A 144 -6.04 0.54 -8.65
C SER A 144 -5.96 2.03 -8.93
N LEU A 145 -6.94 2.82 -8.49
CA LEU A 145 -7.05 4.23 -8.87
C LEU A 145 -6.08 5.12 -8.09
N CYS A 146 -6.02 4.96 -6.76
CA CYS A 146 -5.27 5.89 -5.93
C CYS A 146 -3.80 5.53 -5.77
N ARG A 147 -3.41 4.27 -6.01
CA ARG A 147 -2.02 3.81 -5.86
C ARG A 147 -1.41 3.48 -7.22
N ALA A 148 -1.87 2.41 -7.88
CA ALA A 148 -1.30 1.96 -9.15
C ALA A 148 -1.42 3.03 -10.24
N GLY A 149 -2.58 3.69 -10.37
CA GLY A 149 -2.78 4.78 -11.32
C GLY A 149 -1.80 5.93 -11.10
N ASN A 150 -1.67 6.41 -9.86
CA ASN A 150 -0.76 7.50 -9.53
C ASN A 150 0.71 7.15 -9.81
N THR A 151 1.16 5.96 -9.42
CA THR A 151 2.54 5.53 -9.63
C THR A 151 2.90 5.40 -11.12
N GLN A 152 1.95 5.05 -11.99
CA GLN A 152 2.17 5.00 -13.44
C GLN A 152 2.44 6.39 -14.04
N PHE A 153 1.91 7.44 -13.45
CA PHE A 153 2.19 8.83 -13.83
C PHE A 153 3.41 9.42 -13.13
N GLY A 154 4.19 8.61 -12.39
CA GLY A 154 5.31 9.10 -11.60
C GLY A 154 4.89 9.95 -10.39
N LEU A 155 3.62 9.91 -10.01
CA LEU A 155 3.12 10.57 -8.81
C LEU A 155 3.34 9.69 -7.59
N SER A 156 3.52 10.33 -6.43
CA SER A 156 3.64 9.62 -5.16
C SER A 156 2.31 8.97 -4.77
N SER A 157 2.39 7.74 -4.27
CA SER A 157 1.27 7.07 -3.61
C SER A 157 1.23 7.46 -2.13
N TYR A 158 0.05 7.56 -1.53
CA TYR A 158 -0.05 7.80 -0.10
C TYR A 158 0.17 6.51 0.70
N LEU A 159 0.75 6.65 1.89
CA LEU A 159 0.98 5.57 2.85
C LEU A 159 -0.16 5.54 3.87
N LEU A 160 -0.67 4.34 4.18
CA LEU A 160 -1.81 4.17 5.10
C LEU A 160 -1.42 3.98 6.56
N GLY A 161 -0.13 3.89 6.87
CA GLY A 161 0.34 3.57 8.22
C GLY A 161 0.27 2.08 8.59
N THR A 162 -0.39 1.25 7.78
CA THR A 162 -0.46 -0.21 7.94
C THR A 162 -0.21 -0.91 6.62
N ASN A 163 0.29 -2.14 6.67
CA ASN A 163 0.67 -2.92 5.49
C ASN A 163 1.63 -2.12 4.57
N MET A 164 2.66 -1.53 5.18
CA MET A 164 3.67 -0.76 4.48
C MET A 164 5.07 -1.11 4.96
N VAL A 165 6.03 -0.93 4.08
CA VAL A 165 7.46 -1.07 4.39
C VAL A 165 8.11 0.28 4.27
N ILE A 166 9.00 0.59 5.21
CA ILE A 166 9.76 1.84 5.22
C ILE A 166 11.21 1.53 5.55
N ASP A 167 12.13 2.27 4.96
CA ASP A 167 13.54 2.30 5.33
C ASP A 167 13.68 2.77 6.79
N LEU A 168 14.29 1.95 7.65
CA LEU A 168 14.44 2.29 9.07
C LEU A 168 15.27 3.55 9.29
N LYS A 169 16.22 3.85 8.40
CA LYS A 169 17.05 5.07 8.49
C LYS A 169 16.31 6.34 8.11
N TRP A 170 15.16 6.19 7.48
CA TRP A 170 14.31 7.32 7.08
C TRP A 170 13.23 7.66 8.14
N LEU A 171 12.95 6.74 9.08
CA LEU A 171 12.05 6.92 10.21
C LEU A 171 12.72 7.69 11.34
#